data_514e782d92114605f85976a5cd64de5c
#
_entry.id   514e782d92114605f85976a5cd64de5c
#
_cell.length_a   1.000
_cell.length_b   1.000
_cell.length_c   1.000
_cell.angle_alpha   90.00
_cell.angle_beta   90.00
_cell.angle_gamma   90.00
#
_symmetry.space_group_name_H-M   'P 1'
#
loop_
_entity.id
_entity.type
_entity.pdbx_description
1 polymer ?
#
loop_
_entity_poly.entity_id
_entity_poly.type
_entity_poly.pdbx_seq_one_letter_code
_entity_poly.pdbx_strand_id
1 'polypeptide(L)'
;GIEMMAHGGCVLEVRRDGGKWKVVEGSKYARRITAETEMTISGPAAGHALLKTNEDPSGTKVRGMLNNCAGATTPWGTWLTCEENFNGYFWGKRVASGHPQAALLKRYGAPGEWYAWGKYHDRFDIAKEPNEVHRFGWVVEIDPTDPNSVPVKRTALGRFKHEGAGNIVNK
;
A
#
# COMPACT_ATOMS: atom_id res chain seq x y z
N GLY A 1 -2.45 7.57 -14.74
CA GLY A 1 -2.54 8.94 -14.32
C GLY A 1 -3.65 9.22 -13.30
N ILE A 2 -4.76 9.82 -13.71
CA ILE A 2 -5.80 10.34 -12.78
C ILE A 2 -6.33 9.24 -11.85
N GLU A 3 -6.66 8.09 -12.37
CA GLU A 3 -7.17 6.95 -11.59
C GLU A 3 -6.19 6.52 -10.48
N MET A 4 -4.89 6.43 -10.77
CA MET A 4 -3.87 6.09 -9.76
C MET A 4 -3.76 7.16 -8.67
N MET A 5 -3.93 8.44 -9.02
CA MET A 5 -3.93 9.55 -8.06
C MET A 5 -5.20 9.59 -7.20
N ALA A 6 -6.30 9.00 -7.67
CA ALA A 6 -7.54 8.91 -6.92
C ALA A 6 -7.52 7.79 -5.84
N HIS A 7 -6.61 6.81 -5.97
CA HIS A 7 -6.42 5.74 -4.98
C HIS A 7 -5.64 6.22 -3.75
N GLY A 8 -5.78 5.45 -2.66
CA GLY A 8 -5.06 5.70 -1.41
C GLY A 8 -5.89 6.46 -0.38
N GLY A 9 -5.24 7.35 0.36
CA GLY A 9 -5.87 8.10 1.43
C GLY A 9 -5.41 9.55 1.52
N CYS A 10 -5.91 10.28 2.50
CA CYS A 10 -5.45 11.63 2.79
C CYS A 10 -5.36 11.87 4.29
N VAL A 11 -4.48 12.78 4.66
CA VAL A 11 -4.42 13.39 5.98
C VAL A 11 -4.98 14.80 5.88
N LEU A 12 -5.88 15.15 6.79
CA LEU A 12 -6.47 16.48 6.89
C LEU A 12 -6.42 16.93 8.35
N GLU A 13 -6.09 18.19 8.56
CA GLU A 13 -6.24 18.82 9.86
C GLU A 13 -7.65 19.37 9.99
N VAL A 14 -8.29 19.08 11.12
CA VAL A 14 -9.60 19.63 11.46
C VAL A 14 -9.56 20.28 12.84
N ARG A 15 -10.31 21.35 13.03
CA ARG A 15 -10.47 22.01 14.33
C ARG A 15 -11.93 22.16 14.70
N ARG A 16 -12.20 22.21 15.99
CA ARG A 16 -13.54 22.50 16.49
C ARG A 16 -13.72 24.01 16.60
N ASP A 17 -14.78 24.53 15.98
CA ASP A 17 -15.13 25.93 15.97
C ASP A 17 -16.64 26.05 16.11
N GLY A 18 -17.12 26.76 17.17
CA GLY A 18 -18.54 26.92 17.44
C GLY A 18 -19.33 25.60 17.55
N GLY A 19 -18.72 24.54 18.06
CA GLY A 19 -19.33 23.21 18.18
C GLY A 19 -19.29 22.35 16.90
N LYS A 20 -18.83 22.87 15.77
CA LYS A 20 -18.68 22.17 14.49
C LYS A 20 -17.23 21.90 14.16
N TRP A 21 -16.97 20.78 13.46
CA TRP A 21 -15.66 20.49 12.90
C TRP A 21 -15.50 21.23 11.57
N LYS A 22 -14.34 21.87 11.38
CA LYS A 22 -13.96 22.57 10.15
C LYS A 22 -12.59 22.10 9.70
N VAL A 23 -12.41 21.91 8.39
CA VAL A 23 -11.09 21.66 7.80
C VAL A 23 -10.23 22.92 7.93
N VAL A 24 -8.97 22.75 8.31
CA VAL A 24 -7.99 23.82 8.31
C VAL A 24 -7.40 23.93 6.90
N GLU A 25 -7.83 24.96 6.19
CA GLU A 25 -7.31 25.24 4.84
C GLU A 25 -5.82 25.64 4.92
N GLY A 26 -5.02 25.12 3.97
CA GLY A 26 -3.59 25.41 3.92
C GLY A 26 -2.77 24.77 5.04
N SER A 27 -3.32 23.82 5.78
CA SER A 27 -2.57 23.11 6.83
C SER A 27 -1.35 22.42 6.24
N LYS A 28 -0.22 22.54 6.93
CA LYS A 28 1.02 21.82 6.58
C LYS A 28 0.90 20.30 6.67
N TYR A 29 -0.08 19.79 7.41
CA TYR A 29 -0.34 18.35 7.58
C TYR A 29 -1.20 17.77 6.44
N ALA A 30 -1.87 18.63 5.66
CA ALA A 30 -2.75 18.18 4.57
C ALA A 30 -1.92 17.55 3.46
N ARG A 31 -2.15 16.25 3.20
CA ARG A 31 -1.45 15.53 2.14
C ARG A 31 -2.27 14.38 1.58
N ARG A 32 -2.02 14.08 0.30
CA ARG A 32 -2.52 12.87 -0.37
C ARG A 32 -1.44 11.81 -0.34
N ILE A 33 -1.86 10.57 -0.08
CA ILE A 33 -1.04 9.37 -0.17
C ILE A 33 -1.73 8.48 -1.20
N THR A 34 -1.05 8.21 -2.31
CA THR A 34 -1.67 7.61 -3.52
C THR A 34 -0.95 6.34 -3.95
N ALA A 35 -1.35 5.76 -5.09
CA ALA A 35 -0.65 4.65 -5.73
C ALA A 35 0.76 5.03 -6.25
N GLU A 36 1.14 6.30 -6.19
CA GLU A 36 2.45 6.80 -6.64
C GLU A 36 3.32 7.36 -5.51
N THR A 37 2.81 7.42 -4.28
CA THR A 37 3.57 7.93 -3.13
C THR A 37 4.70 6.97 -2.76
N GLU A 38 5.92 7.47 -2.62
CA GLU A 38 7.05 6.65 -2.15
C GLU A 38 6.79 6.15 -0.72
N MET A 39 7.09 4.88 -0.46
CA MET A 39 6.95 4.22 0.83
C MET A 39 8.16 3.36 1.12
N THR A 40 8.44 3.16 2.41
CA THR A 40 9.45 2.23 2.89
C THR A 40 8.83 0.87 3.19
N ILE A 41 9.55 -0.21 2.91
CA ILE A 41 9.22 -1.55 3.36
C ILE A 41 10.10 -1.88 4.57
N SER A 42 9.51 -2.23 5.70
CA SER A 42 10.23 -2.55 6.93
C SER A 42 9.82 -3.89 7.51
N GLY A 43 10.64 -4.42 8.42
CA GLY A 43 10.40 -5.69 9.08
C GLY A 43 11.08 -6.88 8.37
N PRO A 44 10.72 -8.12 8.73
CA PRO A 44 11.52 -9.31 8.38
C PRO A 44 11.57 -9.62 6.87
N ALA A 45 10.65 -9.12 6.06
CA ALA A 45 10.67 -9.34 4.62
C ALA A 45 11.41 -8.23 3.84
N ALA A 46 11.78 -7.11 4.47
CA ALA A 46 12.50 -6.04 3.80
C ALA A 46 13.79 -6.56 3.14
N GLY A 47 13.99 -6.23 1.86
CA GLY A 47 15.15 -6.70 1.09
C GLY A 47 15.06 -8.15 0.58
N HIS A 48 13.97 -8.88 0.87
CA HIS A 48 13.80 -10.23 0.35
C HIS A 48 13.77 -10.24 -1.19
N ALA A 49 14.31 -11.29 -1.80
CA ALA A 49 14.43 -11.39 -3.26
C ALA A 49 13.10 -11.14 -4.02
N LEU A 50 11.97 -11.60 -3.49
CA LEU A 50 10.64 -11.38 -4.08
C LEU A 50 10.12 -9.93 -3.95
N LEU A 51 10.77 -9.07 -3.19
CA LEU A 51 10.43 -7.65 -3.08
C LEU A 51 11.32 -6.76 -3.94
N LYS A 52 12.34 -7.34 -4.59
CA LYS A 52 13.23 -6.60 -5.50
C LYS A 52 12.60 -6.50 -6.87
N THR A 53 12.61 -5.30 -7.42
CA THR A 53 12.10 -5.01 -8.76
C THR A 53 13.14 -4.25 -9.58
N ASN A 54 12.89 -4.07 -10.87
CA ASN A 54 13.76 -3.25 -11.71
C ASN A 54 13.84 -1.80 -11.20
N GLU A 55 12.76 -1.28 -10.63
CA GLU A 55 12.69 0.07 -10.08
C GLU A 55 13.37 0.16 -8.70
N ASP A 56 13.27 -0.87 -7.88
CA ASP A 56 13.92 -0.96 -6.57
C ASP A 56 14.66 -2.29 -6.39
N PRO A 57 15.92 -2.36 -6.80
CA PRO A 57 16.77 -3.55 -6.59
C PRO A 57 17.07 -3.85 -5.12
N SER A 58 16.83 -2.90 -4.21
CA SER A 58 17.03 -3.12 -2.77
C SER A 58 15.92 -3.97 -2.15
N GLY A 59 14.69 -3.88 -2.66
CA GLY A 59 13.51 -4.51 -2.07
C GLY A 59 13.06 -3.88 -0.75
N THR A 60 13.42 -2.61 -0.53
CA THR A 60 13.12 -1.85 0.70
C THR A 60 12.24 -0.64 0.48
N LYS A 61 11.95 -0.31 -0.78
CA LYS A 61 11.09 0.80 -1.17
C LYS A 61 9.98 0.32 -2.09
N VAL A 62 8.88 1.04 -2.16
CA VAL A 62 7.79 0.79 -3.10
C VAL A 62 7.02 2.08 -3.36
N ARG A 63 6.52 2.26 -4.56
CA ARG A 63 5.55 3.32 -4.83
C ARG A 63 4.14 2.82 -4.58
N GLY A 64 3.45 3.53 -3.70
CA GLY A 64 2.03 3.45 -3.52
C GLY A 64 1.50 2.40 -2.57
N MET A 65 0.25 2.60 -2.21
CA MET A 65 -0.61 1.66 -1.53
C MET A 65 -1.87 1.42 -2.36
N LEU A 66 -2.39 0.19 -2.31
CA LEU A 66 -3.46 -0.28 -3.19
C LEU A 66 -4.60 -0.88 -2.40
N ASN A 67 -5.84 -0.52 -2.79
CA ASN A 67 -7.08 -1.04 -2.24
C ASN A 67 -7.10 -0.98 -0.70
N ASN A 68 -6.76 0.19 -0.17
CA ASN A 68 -6.79 0.39 1.27
C ASN A 68 -8.23 0.28 1.78
N CYS A 69 -8.41 -0.60 2.74
CA CYS A 69 -9.68 -0.82 3.42
C CYS A 69 -9.63 -0.21 4.83
N ALA A 70 -10.18 -0.86 5.82
CA ALA A 70 -10.22 -0.37 7.18
C ALA A 70 -8.83 -0.32 7.84
N GLY A 71 -8.78 0.29 9.01
CA GLY A 71 -7.59 0.40 9.83
C GLY A 71 -7.93 1.06 11.15
N ALA A 72 -6.92 1.43 11.91
CA ALA A 72 -7.10 2.11 13.19
C ALA A 72 -5.92 3.04 13.52
N THR A 73 -6.12 3.87 14.52
CA THR A 73 -5.04 4.66 15.13
C THR A 73 -4.29 3.79 16.14
N THR A 74 -2.97 3.81 16.08
CA THR A 74 -2.12 3.13 17.07
C THR A 74 -2.10 3.90 18.41
N PRO A 75 -1.71 3.25 19.52
CA PRO A 75 -1.57 3.93 20.80
C PRO A 75 -0.53 5.07 20.81
N TRP A 76 0.39 5.08 19.83
CA TRP A 76 1.40 6.14 19.67
C TRP A 76 1.02 7.20 18.64
N GLY A 77 -0.22 7.16 18.12
CA GLY A 77 -0.79 8.23 17.31
C GLY A 77 -0.62 8.10 15.79
N THR A 78 -0.05 7.00 15.28
CA THR A 78 0.01 6.75 13.84
C THR A 78 -1.28 6.11 13.32
N TRP A 79 -1.54 6.23 12.02
CA TRP A 79 -2.66 5.60 11.34
C TRP A 79 -2.20 4.33 10.62
N LEU A 80 -2.87 3.21 10.89
CA LEU A 80 -2.75 1.97 10.13
C LEU A 80 -3.84 1.92 9.07
N THR A 81 -3.49 1.53 7.84
CA THR A 81 -4.43 1.23 6.78
C THR A 81 -4.03 -0.05 6.07
N CYS A 82 -4.99 -0.82 5.60
CA CYS A 82 -4.82 -2.21 5.21
C CYS A 82 -5.02 -2.40 3.72
N GLU A 83 -4.05 -3.00 3.04
CA GLU A 83 -4.15 -3.34 1.63
C GLU A 83 -4.90 -4.67 1.45
N GLU A 84 -6.15 -4.61 0.98
CA GLU A 84 -7.03 -5.77 0.86
C GLU A 84 -6.93 -6.43 -0.52
N ASN A 85 -7.66 -5.95 -1.50
CA ASN A 85 -7.79 -6.59 -2.81
C ASN A 85 -6.77 -6.09 -3.83
N PHE A 86 -5.51 -5.96 -3.42
CA PHE A 86 -4.40 -5.46 -4.22
C PHE A 86 -4.19 -6.23 -5.54
N ASN A 87 -4.61 -7.49 -5.62
CA ASN A 87 -4.47 -8.32 -6.81
C ASN A 87 -5.24 -7.78 -8.03
N GLY A 88 -6.29 -7.01 -7.81
CA GLY A 88 -7.14 -6.44 -8.87
C GLY A 88 -6.43 -5.44 -9.78
N TYR A 89 -5.31 -4.87 -9.33
CA TYR A 89 -4.56 -3.85 -10.08
C TYR A 89 -3.53 -4.44 -11.04
N PHE A 90 -3.22 -5.73 -10.91
CA PHE A 90 -2.25 -6.42 -11.74
C PHE A 90 -2.90 -7.01 -12.99
N TRP A 91 -2.19 -6.92 -14.11
CA TRP A 91 -2.63 -7.24 -15.46
C TRP A 91 -1.70 -8.22 -16.15
N GLY A 92 -2.15 -8.80 -17.26
CA GLY A 92 -1.35 -9.57 -18.19
C GLY A 92 -1.51 -11.07 -18.07
N LYS A 93 -0.76 -11.82 -18.87
CA LYS A 93 -0.82 -13.28 -18.86
C LYS A 93 -0.39 -13.83 -17.50
N ARG A 94 -1.15 -14.78 -16.99
CA ARG A 94 -0.72 -15.59 -15.86
C ARG A 94 0.61 -16.25 -16.19
N VAL A 95 1.52 -16.27 -15.25
CA VAL A 95 2.79 -16.98 -15.41
C VAL A 95 2.53 -18.49 -15.62
N ALA A 96 3.41 -19.15 -16.37
CA ALA A 96 3.32 -20.59 -16.60
C ALA A 96 3.33 -21.37 -15.27
N SER A 97 2.70 -22.54 -15.25
CA SER A 97 2.60 -23.36 -14.04
C SER A 97 3.96 -23.76 -13.44
N GLY A 98 4.99 -23.86 -14.26
CA GLY A 98 6.37 -24.12 -13.83
C GLY A 98 7.15 -22.89 -13.36
N HIS A 99 6.56 -21.69 -13.43
CA HIS A 99 7.22 -20.48 -12.96
C HIS A 99 7.36 -20.52 -11.42
N PRO A 100 8.52 -20.14 -10.84
CA PRO A 100 8.76 -20.22 -9.38
C PRO A 100 7.71 -19.52 -8.51
N GLN A 101 7.07 -18.49 -9.05
CA GLN A 101 6.06 -17.70 -8.35
C GLN A 101 4.60 -18.11 -8.67
N ALA A 102 4.38 -19.12 -9.52
CA ALA A 102 3.03 -19.48 -9.98
C ALA A 102 2.06 -19.75 -8.82
N ALA A 103 2.51 -20.51 -7.82
CA ALA A 103 1.70 -20.82 -6.63
C ALA A 103 1.37 -19.58 -5.79
N LEU A 104 2.33 -18.68 -5.61
CA LEU A 104 2.16 -17.44 -4.84
C LEU A 104 1.20 -16.47 -5.54
N LEU A 105 1.37 -16.27 -6.85
CA LEU A 105 0.48 -15.41 -7.63
C LEU A 105 -0.95 -15.96 -7.67
N LYS A 106 -1.09 -17.29 -7.87
CA LYS A 106 -2.38 -17.97 -7.84
C LYS A 106 -3.07 -17.83 -6.49
N ARG A 107 -2.33 -17.98 -5.38
CA ARG A 107 -2.86 -17.86 -4.00
C ARG A 107 -3.59 -16.53 -3.80
N TYR A 108 -3.07 -15.44 -4.32
CA TYR A 108 -3.64 -14.11 -4.18
C TYR A 108 -4.57 -13.71 -5.34
N GLY A 109 -4.72 -14.57 -6.36
CA GLY A 109 -5.56 -14.27 -7.52
C GLY A 109 -4.98 -13.21 -8.43
N ALA A 110 -3.65 -13.11 -8.52
CA ALA A 110 -2.99 -12.21 -9.45
C ALA A 110 -2.66 -12.93 -10.79
N PRO A 111 -2.90 -12.26 -11.95
CA PRO A 111 -3.53 -10.96 -12.10
C PRO A 111 -5.03 -11.03 -11.83
N GLY A 112 -5.59 -9.98 -11.20
CA GLY A 112 -7.03 -9.87 -10.98
C GLY A 112 -7.75 -9.10 -12.08
N GLU A 113 -7.04 -8.24 -12.81
CA GLU A 113 -7.48 -7.52 -14.01
C GLU A 113 -8.73 -6.62 -13.81
N TRP A 114 -8.95 -6.09 -12.61
CA TRP A 114 -10.03 -5.13 -12.36
C TRP A 114 -9.73 -3.77 -12.99
N TYR A 115 -8.45 -3.40 -13.01
CA TYR A 115 -7.94 -2.17 -13.61
C TYR A 115 -6.92 -2.50 -14.70
N ALA A 116 -6.94 -1.74 -15.78
CA ALA A 116 -6.05 -1.98 -16.91
C ALA A 116 -4.67 -1.30 -16.76
N TRP A 117 -4.17 -1.13 -15.53
CA TRP A 117 -2.94 -0.39 -15.29
C TRP A 117 -1.71 -1.01 -15.94
N GLY A 118 -1.63 -2.35 -15.97
CA GLY A 118 -0.51 -3.05 -16.61
C GLY A 118 -0.42 -2.87 -18.12
N LYS A 119 -1.47 -2.35 -18.77
CA LYS A 119 -1.39 -1.95 -20.18
C LYS A 119 -0.54 -0.69 -20.39
N TYR A 120 -0.39 0.14 -19.36
CA TYR A 120 0.23 1.46 -19.45
C TYR A 120 1.45 1.62 -18.53
N HIS A 121 1.57 0.75 -17.54
CA HIS A 121 2.63 0.80 -16.53
C HIS A 121 3.21 -0.60 -16.32
N ASP A 122 4.45 -0.80 -16.75
CA ASP A 122 5.13 -2.10 -16.74
C ASP A 122 5.18 -2.75 -15.35
N ARG A 123 5.25 -1.95 -14.29
CA ARG A 123 5.21 -2.45 -12.89
C ARG A 123 3.93 -3.24 -12.55
N PHE A 124 2.83 -2.98 -13.21
CA PHE A 124 1.56 -3.69 -13.01
C PHE A 124 1.31 -4.82 -14.01
N ASP A 125 2.22 -5.05 -14.96
CA ASP A 125 2.19 -6.20 -15.87
C ASP A 125 3.02 -7.34 -15.25
N ILE A 126 2.35 -8.41 -14.80
CA ILE A 126 3.02 -9.54 -14.14
C ILE A 126 3.98 -10.30 -15.04
N ALA A 127 3.88 -10.17 -16.38
CA ALA A 127 4.84 -10.76 -17.29
C ALA A 127 6.15 -9.97 -17.36
N LYS A 128 6.11 -8.68 -17.02
CA LYS A 128 7.28 -7.79 -17.01
C LYS A 128 7.89 -7.64 -15.63
N GLU A 129 7.04 -7.51 -14.58
CA GLU A 129 7.48 -7.31 -13.20
C GLU A 129 6.67 -8.18 -12.22
N PRO A 130 6.88 -9.50 -12.20
CA PRO A 130 6.12 -10.40 -11.34
C PRO A 130 6.34 -10.16 -9.85
N ASN A 131 7.47 -9.57 -9.47
CA ASN A 131 7.80 -9.27 -8.08
C ASN A 131 6.98 -8.11 -7.52
N GLU A 132 6.50 -7.20 -8.34
CA GLU A 132 5.72 -6.04 -7.88
C GLU A 132 4.47 -6.47 -7.09
N VAL A 133 3.82 -7.58 -7.47
CA VAL A 133 2.66 -8.12 -6.74
C VAL A 133 2.97 -8.35 -5.26
N HIS A 134 4.20 -8.79 -4.94
CA HIS A 134 4.60 -9.12 -3.55
C HIS A 134 4.84 -7.90 -2.67
N ARG A 135 4.91 -6.72 -3.26
CA ARG A 135 5.13 -5.44 -2.58
C ARG A 135 3.84 -4.84 -2.00
N PHE A 136 2.69 -5.53 -2.23
CA PHE A 136 1.35 -5.14 -1.77
C PHE A 136 0.69 -6.27 -0.98
N GLY A 137 -0.37 -5.93 -0.24
CA GLY A 137 -1.03 -6.82 0.70
C GLY A 137 -0.44 -6.71 2.10
N TRP A 138 0.03 -5.52 2.46
CA TRP A 138 0.63 -5.22 3.75
C TRP A 138 -0.24 -4.24 4.55
N VAL A 139 0.02 -4.12 5.83
CA VAL A 139 -0.47 -2.99 6.63
C VAL A 139 0.49 -1.83 6.42
N VAL A 140 -0.06 -0.67 6.07
CA VAL A 140 0.69 0.58 5.88
C VAL A 140 0.51 1.45 7.12
N GLU A 141 1.59 1.89 7.71
CA GLU A 141 1.60 2.84 8.83
C GLU A 141 1.99 4.23 8.35
N ILE A 142 1.22 5.22 8.76
CA ILE A 142 1.35 6.62 8.37
C ILE A 142 1.35 7.48 9.62
N ASP A 143 2.35 8.35 9.78
CA ASP A 143 2.34 9.38 10.81
C ASP A 143 1.58 10.61 10.29
N PRO A 144 0.38 10.90 10.83
CA PRO A 144 -0.38 12.07 10.41
C PRO A 144 0.17 13.39 10.97
N THR A 145 1.02 13.32 11.99
CA THR A 145 1.55 14.49 12.71
C THR A 145 2.87 15.00 12.15
N ASP A 146 3.57 14.17 11.37
CA ASP A 146 4.75 14.58 10.60
C ASP A 146 4.42 14.67 9.11
N PRO A 147 4.29 15.90 8.54
CA PRO A 147 3.94 16.09 7.14
C PRO A 147 5.00 15.55 6.16
N ASN A 148 6.23 15.34 6.62
CA ASN A 148 7.35 14.85 5.83
C ASN A 148 7.60 13.34 6.03
N SER A 149 6.86 12.68 6.89
CA SER A 149 7.03 11.25 7.14
C SER A 149 6.74 10.43 5.89
N VAL A 150 7.61 9.45 5.63
CA VAL A 150 7.41 8.46 4.57
C VAL A 150 6.55 7.33 5.12
N PRO A 151 5.43 6.96 4.48
CA PRO A 151 4.62 5.82 4.90
C PRO A 151 5.42 4.52 4.90
N VAL A 152 5.10 3.61 5.81
CA VAL A 152 5.87 2.38 6.01
C VAL A 152 4.97 1.15 5.88
N LYS A 153 5.31 0.24 4.98
CA LYS A 153 4.69 -1.09 4.90
C LYS A 153 5.31 -2.01 5.96
N ARG A 154 4.49 -2.49 6.89
CA ARG A 154 4.91 -3.26 8.07
C ARG A 154 4.85 -4.76 7.80
N THR A 155 5.95 -5.36 7.29
CA THR A 155 5.98 -6.79 6.92
C THR A 155 5.92 -7.74 8.12
N ALA A 156 6.23 -7.28 9.32
CA ALA A 156 6.09 -8.07 10.55
C ALA A 156 4.63 -8.47 10.85
N LEU A 157 3.65 -7.75 10.31
CA LEU A 157 2.23 -8.06 10.46
C LEU A 157 1.73 -9.14 9.48
N GLY A 158 2.64 -9.71 8.67
CA GLY A 158 2.30 -10.72 7.68
C GLY A 158 1.76 -10.13 6.37
N ARG A 159 1.69 -10.98 5.33
CA ARG A 159 1.15 -10.62 4.02
C ARG A 159 -0.10 -11.44 3.72
N PHE A 160 -1.23 -10.78 3.58
CA PHE A 160 -2.50 -11.34 3.13
C PHE A 160 -3.44 -10.19 2.72
N LYS A 161 -4.67 -10.50 2.32
CA LYS A 161 -5.67 -9.48 2.03
C LYS A 161 -6.19 -8.92 3.35
N HIS A 162 -5.51 -7.89 3.86
CA HIS A 162 -5.86 -7.25 5.11
C HIS A 162 -7.08 -6.35 4.91
N GLU A 163 -8.18 -6.64 5.56
CA GLU A 163 -9.35 -5.77 5.55
C GLU A 163 -9.25 -4.69 6.63
N GLY A 164 -8.73 -5.04 7.80
CA GLY A 164 -8.59 -4.10 8.92
C GLY A 164 -7.47 -4.45 9.88
N ALA A 165 -7.08 -3.46 10.69
CA ALA A 165 -6.14 -3.60 11.79
C ALA A 165 -6.66 -2.83 13.00
N GLY A 166 -6.82 -3.51 14.12
CA GLY A 166 -7.25 -2.93 15.39
C GLY A 166 -6.17 -3.05 16.45
N ASN A 167 -6.25 -2.21 17.48
CA ASN A 167 -5.32 -2.23 18.60
C ASN A 167 -6.08 -2.51 19.89
N ILE A 168 -5.50 -3.31 20.77
CA ILE A 168 -5.95 -3.50 22.15
C ILE A 168 -4.80 -3.05 23.04
N VAL A 169 -5.07 -2.09 23.90
CA VAL A 169 -4.12 -1.63 24.91
C VAL A 169 -4.48 -2.34 26.21
N ASN A 170 -3.63 -3.26 26.67
CA ASN A 170 -3.77 -3.85 27.97
C ASN A 170 -3.36 -2.79 29.02
N LYS A 171 -4.23 -2.62 30.03
CA LYS A 171 -3.94 -1.76 31.20
C LYS A 171 -3.05 -2.49 32.18
#